data_55ce3230ccbc31428aef0abcc925d9f1
#
_entry.id   55ce3230ccbc31428aef0abcc925d9f1
#
_cell.length_a   1.000
_cell.length_b   1.000
_cell.length_c   1.000
_cell.angle_alpha   90.00
_cell.angle_beta   90.00
_cell.angle_gamma   90.00
#
_symmetry.space_group_name_H-M   'P 1'
#
loop_
_entity.id
_entity.type
_entity.pdbx_description
1 polymer ?
#
loop_
_entity_poly.entity_id
_entity_poly.type
_entity_poly.pdbx_seq_one_letter_code
_entity_poly.pdbx_strand_id
1 'polypeptide(L)'
;MKIFLTALLCMFLCLPAFADQQTTVLSSPVNIKKATGFLPFIDGSNDPVLEKEANNILQKYAEELVDKVGNKGTINYAVQLNRPSLVSVLLQANNEKKVAYKGVNLDLTTGREFIVYDFFTKDEKVQETLGDYADVLFSEKGIYTRESERTGYTGFVPYSKLMASMRIGEAGRLVQIAKLTRNAEGKTLTVPNGSLLALKLDSNPTTGYRWIVTYPEGAENAIKNVGSSFIMPRGDDQRTGMPGVEILVFTAQEVGTYNLKFDYKRPWERLGIDSFNFTVVVKE
;
A
#
# COMPACT_ATOMS: atom_id res chain seq x y z
N MET A 1 4.69 -15.85 64.12
CA MET A 1 4.43 -14.54 63.51
C MET A 1 4.61 -14.72 62.00
N LYS A 2 3.50 -15.00 61.26
CA LYS A 2 3.52 -15.30 59.84
C LYS A 2 3.18 -14.02 59.08
N ILE A 3 4.14 -13.53 58.29
CA ILE A 3 3.99 -12.33 57.43
C ILE A 3 3.38 -12.85 56.13
N PHE A 4 2.12 -12.45 55.84
CA PHE A 4 1.47 -12.66 54.53
C PHE A 4 1.96 -11.53 53.59
N LEU A 5 2.69 -11.93 52.55
CA LEU A 5 3.07 -11.07 51.45
C LEU A 5 1.97 -11.15 50.38
N THR A 6 1.14 -10.11 50.31
CA THR A 6 0.08 -9.99 49.29
C THR A 6 0.75 -9.49 48.01
N ALA A 7 0.94 -10.37 47.03
CA ALA A 7 1.36 -10.00 45.69
C ALA A 7 0.18 -9.36 44.95
N LEU A 8 0.24 -8.06 44.70
CA LEU A 8 -0.71 -7.33 43.85
C LEU A 8 -0.39 -7.65 42.38
N LEU A 9 -1.17 -8.56 41.81
CA LEU A 9 -1.12 -8.94 40.41
C LEU A 9 -1.77 -7.81 39.57
N CYS A 10 -0.96 -6.87 39.08
CA CYS A 10 -1.40 -5.93 38.03
C CYS A 10 -1.68 -6.69 36.74
N MET A 11 -2.95 -7.08 36.54
CA MET A 11 -3.44 -7.48 35.23
C MET A 11 -3.40 -6.28 34.30
N PHE A 12 -2.34 -6.17 33.50
CA PHE A 12 -2.37 -5.39 32.29
C PHE A 12 -3.37 -6.06 31.33
N LEU A 13 -4.57 -5.52 31.26
CA LEU A 13 -5.48 -5.76 30.16
C LEU A 13 -4.83 -5.14 28.90
N CYS A 14 -3.99 -5.92 28.21
CA CYS A 14 -3.71 -5.68 26.83
C CYS A 14 -5.06 -5.85 26.10
N LEU A 15 -5.71 -4.73 25.77
CA LEU A 15 -6.73 -4.72 24.73
C LEU A 15 -6.04 -5.29 23.48
N PRO A 16 -6.60 -6.34 22.84
CA PRO A 16 -6.05 -6.76 21.57
C PRO A 16 -6.18 -5.55 20.64
N ALA A 17 -5.03 -5.00 20.20
CA ALA A 17 -5.03 -4.25 18.97
C ALA A 17 -5.77 -5.15 17.96
N PHE A 18 -6.80 -4.64 17.29
CA PHE A 18 -7.40 -5.31 16.15
C PHE A 18 -6.23 -5.51 15.17
N ALA A 19 -5.59 -6.67 15.24
CA ALA A 19 -4.72 -7.12 14.19
C ALA A 19 -5.66 -7.24 12.99
N ASP A 20 -5.47 -6.39 11.97
CA ASP A 20 -6.08 -6.58 10.67
C ASP A 20 -5.83 -8.04 10.31
N GLN A 21 -6.91 -8.82 10.23
CA GLN A 21 -6.82 -10.25 10.02
C GLN A 21 -6.23 -10.43 8.63
N GLN A 22 -4.96 -10.76 8.59
CA GLN A 22 -4.22 -10.92 7.35
C GLN A 22 -4.79 -12.13 6.63
N THR A 23 -5.35 -11.91 5.45
CA THR A 23 -5.82 -12.98 4.58
C THR A 23 -4.70 -13.96 4.30
N THR A 24 -4.97 -15.24 4.48
CA THR A 24 -3.99 -16.28 4.27
C THR A 24 -4.08 -16.80 2.83
N VAL A 25 -2.94 -16.85 2.15
CA VAL A 25 -2.84 -17.51 0.84
C VAL A 25 -2.23 -18.88 1.06
N LEU A 26 -3.06 -19.91 0.99
CA LEU A 26 -2.67 -21.30 1.14
C LEU A 26 -2.24 -21.91 -0.20
N SER A 27 -1.51 -23.00 -0.16
CA SER A 27 -1.12 -23.76 -1.35
C SER A 27 -2.00 -25.00 -1.46
N SER A 28 -2.77 -25.10 -2.52
CA SER A 28 -3.67 -26.24 -2.78
C SER A 28 -3.17 -27.07 -3.95
N PRO A 29 -2.96 -28.39 -3.79
CA PRO A 29 -2.60 -29.27 -4.89
C PRO A 29 -3.77 -29.39 -5.87
N VAL A 30 -3.48 -29.34 -7.17
CA VAL A 30 -4.51 -29.42 -8.22
C VAL A 30 -4.14 -30.38 -9.33
N ASN A 31 -5.20 -30.93 -9.94
CA ASN A 31 -5.13 -31.68 -11.18
C ASN A 31 -6.10 -31.03 -12.18
N ILE A 32 -5.57 -30.33 -13.17
CA ILE A 32 -6.35 -29.67 -14.21
C ILE A 32 -6.06 -30.40 -15.52
N LYS A 33 -7.06 -31.17 -16.02
CA LYS A 33 -6.88 -32.05 -17.17
C LYS A 33 -5.73 -33.06 -16.95
N LYS A 34 -4.58 -32.91 -17.66
CA LYS A 34 -3.36 -33.71 -17.49
C LYS A 34 -2.19 -32.89 -16.93
N ALA A 35 -2.47 -31.71 -16.41
CA ALA A 35 -1.48 -30.88 -15.71
C ALA A 35 -1.64 -31.06 -14.19
N THR A 36 -0.52 -31.11 -13.48
CA THR A 36 -0.48 -31.22 -12.01
C THR A 36 0.27 -30.06 -11.42
N GLY A 37 0.05 -29.74 -10.17
CA GLY A 37 0.81 -28.70 -9.48
C GLY A 37 0.06 -28.09 -8.31
N PHE A 38 0.28 -26.78 -8.12
CA PHE A 38 -0.30 -26.05 -7.00
C PHE A 38 -0.95 -24.76 -7.46
N LEU A 39 -2.08 -24.43 -6.84
CA LEU A 39 -2.72 -23.12 -6.95
C LEU A 39 -2.79 -22.44 -5.60
N PRO A 40 -2.79 -21.09 -5.61
CA PRO A 40 -3.09 -20.34 -4.41
C PRO A 40 -4.57 -20.50 -4.07
N PHE A 41 -4.86 -20.66 -2.80
CA PHE A 41 -6.20 -20.66 -2.22
C PHE A 41 -6.29 -19.57 -1.17
N ILE A 42 -7.19 -18.62 -1.35
CA ILE A 42 -7.43 -17.52 -0.44
C ILE A 42 -8.36 -18.01 0.66
N ASP A 43 -7.96 -17.83 1.92
CA ASP A 43 -8.67 -18.27 3.11
C ASP A 43 -8.62 -17.19 4.19
N GLY A 44 -9.70 -17.09 4.98
CA GLY A 44 -9.79 -16.19 6.11
C GLY A 44 -10.15 -14.76 5.76
N SER A 45 -10.78 -14.52 4.59
CA SER A 45 -11.39 -13.22 4.32
C SER A 45 -12.63 -13.00 5.21
N ASN A 46 -13.00 -11.72 5.41
CA ASN A 46 -14.17 -11.39 6.23
C ASN A 46 -15.51 -11.76 5.56
N ASP A 47 -15.51 -12.07 4.26
CA ASP A 47 -16.68 -12.42 3.48
C ASP A 47 -16.43 -13.70 2.67
N PRO A 48 -17.05 -14.85 3.07
CA PRO A 48 -16.87 -16.13 2.38
C PRO A 48 -17.38 -16.13 0.93
N VAL A 49 -18.32 -15.25 0.58
CA VAL A 49 -18.84 -15.16 -0.79
C VAL A 49 -17.78 -14.53 -1.70
N LEU A 50 -17.21 -13.39 -1.28
CA LEU A 50 -16.15 -12.71 -2.01
C LEU A 50 -14.87 -13.55 -2.09
N GLU A 51 -14.54 -14.28 -1.02
CA GLU A 51 -13.46 -15.27 -1.00
C GLU A 51 -13.64 -16.35 -2.07
N LYS A 52 -14.84 -16.91 -2.16
CA LYS A 52 -15.18 -17.90 -3.19
C LYS A 52 -15.06 -17.32 -4.59
N GLU A 53 -15.53 -16.08 -4.82
CA GLU A 53 -15.41 -15.40 -6.10
C GLU A 53 -13.95 -15.22 -6.51
N ALA A 54 -13.10 -14.76 -5.59
CA ALA A 54 -11.67 -14.63 -5.82
C ALA A 54 -11.00 -15.96 -6.17
N ASN A 55 -11.32 -17.04 -5.44
CA ASN A 55 -10.81 -18.38 -5.72
C ASN A 55 -11.30 -18.94 -7.08
N ASN A 56 -12.52 -18.62 -7.48
CA ASN A 56 -13.05 -18.99 -8.81
C ASN A 56 -12.27 -18.30 -9.94
N ILE A 57 -11.86 -17.03 -9.76
CA ILE A 57 -11.04 -16.31 -10.74
C ILE A 57 -9.68 -17.01 -10.91
N LEU A 58 -9.03 -17.38 -9.79
CA LEU A 58 -7.76 -18.09 -9.81
C LEU A 58 -7.86 -19.44 -10.53
N GLN A 59 -8.89 -20.21 -10.22
CA GLN A 59 -9.17 -21.49 -10.87
C GLN A 59 -9.39 -21.32 -12.39
N LYS A 60 -10.22 -20.36 -12.80
CA LYS A 60 -10.50 -20.06 -14.21
C LYS A 60 -9.21 -19.75 -14.98
N TYR A 61 -8.36 -18.85 -14.47
CA TYR A 61 -7.12 -18.52 -15.15
C TYR A 61 -6.10 -19.67 -15.18
N ALA A 62 -6.09 -20.51 -14.16
CA ALA A 62 -5.28 -21.72 -14.16
C ALA A 62 -5.71 -22.69 -15.27
N GLU A 63 -7.01 -22.89 -15.47
CA GLU A 63 -7.55 -23.71 -16.56
C GLU A 63 -7.20 -23.15 -17.93
N GLU A 64 -7.35 -21.82 -18.13
CA GLU A 64 -6.96 -21.15 -19.38
C GLU A 64 -5.46 -21.28 -19.67
N LEU A 65 -4.60 -21.20 -18.65
CA LEU A 65 -3.15 -21.38 -18.81
C LEU A 65 -2.79 -22.82 -19.19
N VAL A 66 -3.43 -23.81 -18.55
CA VAL A 66 -3.22 -25.22 -18.86
C VAL A 66 -3.64 -25.51 -20.31
N ASP A 67 -4.72 -24.88 -20.80
CA ASP A 67 -5.14 -24.98 -22.20
C ASP A 67 -4.09 -24.41 -23.15
N LYS A 68 -3.54 -23.23 -22.85
CA LYS A 68 -2.49 -22.59 -23.66
C LYS A 68 -1.24 -23.44 -23.82
N VAL A 69 -0.88 -24.24 -22.81
CA VAL A 69 0.27 -25.15 -22.89
C VAL A 69 -0.07 -26.56 -23.38
N GLY A 70 -1.32 -26.81 -23.84
CA GLY A 70 -1.74 -28.08 -24.46
C GLY A 70 -2.23 -29.12 -23.47
N ASN A 71 -2.89 -28.72 -22.42
CA ASN A 71 -3.63 -29.55 -21.47
C ASN A 71 -2.81 -30.54 -20.63
N LYS A 72 -1.48 -30.37 -20.59
CA LYS A 72 -0.55 -31.21 -19.82
C LYS A 72 0.62 -30.40 -19.32
N GLY A 73 1.33 -30.89 -18.33
CA GLY A 73 2.52 -30.23 -17.79
C GLY A 73 2.35 -29.90 -16.30
N THR A 74 2.88 -28.75 -15.89
CA THR A 74 2.75 -28.29 -14.49
C THR A 74 2.14 -26.92 -14.43
N ILE A 75 1.42 -26.66 -13.32
CA ILE A 75 0.92 -25.34 -12.94
C ILE A 75 1.49 -24.98 -11.57
N ASN A 76 1.99 -23.75 -11.44
CA ASN A 76 2.53 -23.22 -10.21
C ASN A 76 2.16 -21.74 -10.07
N TYR A 77 2.44 -21.18 -8.91
CA TYR A 77 2.17 -19.77 -8.64
C TYR A 77 3.27 -19.11 -7.78
N ALA A 78 3.27 -17.79 -7.78
CA ALA A 78 4.03 -16.97 -6.85
C ALA A 78 3.17 -15.80 -6.36
N VAL A 79 3.09 -15.60 -5.05
CA VAL A 79 2.41 -14.44 -4.46
C VAL A 79 3.34 -13.24 -4.57
N GLN A 80 2.87 -12.15 -5.16
CA GLN A 80 3.62 -10.91 -5.38
C GLN A 80 3.18 -9.77 -4.46
N LEU A 81 1.90 -9.75 -4.11
CA LEU A 81 1.30 -8.83 -3.15
C LEU A 81 0.38 -9.61 -2.22
N ASN A 82 0.52 -9.41 -0.90
CA ASN A 82 -0.40 -9.95 0.10
C ASN A 82 -0.69 -8.89 1.15
N ARG A 83 -1.82 -8.23 1.00
CA ARG A 83 -2.35 -7.20 1.91
C ARG A 83 -3.71 -7.65 2.45
N PRO A 84 -4.21 -7.09 3.55
CA PRO A 84 -5.50 -7.51 4.13
C PRO A 84 -6.67 -7.51 3.14
N SER A 85 -6.66 -6.62 2.15
CA SER A 85 -7.73 -6.49 1.15
C SER A 85 -7.29 -6.72 -0.29
N LEU A 86 -6.00 -6.98 -0.56
CA LEU A 86 -5.45 -7.11 -1.91
C LEU A 86 -4.49 -8.29 -1.99
N VAL A 87 -4.69 -9.13 -2.98
CA VAL A 87 -3.76 -10.24 -3.29
C VAL A 87 -3.40 -10.18 -4.77
N SER A 88 -2.11 -10.25 -5.08
CA SER A 88 -1.64 -10.40 -6.47
C SER A 88 -0.79 -11.65 -6.61
N VAL A 89 -1.10 -12.42 -7.63
CA VAL A 89 -0.52 -13.73 -7.87
C VAL A 89 -0.05 -13.84 -9.31
N LEU A 90 1.16 -14.32 -9.51
CA LEU A 90 1.65 -14.80 -10.80
C LEU A 90 1.33 -16.28 -10.93
N LEU A 91 0.47 -16.63 -11.86
CA LEU A 91 0.23 -18.03 -12.28
C LEU A 91 1.13 -18.37 -13.45
N GLN A 92 1.70 -19.57 -13.44
CA GLN A 92 2.57 -20.10 -14.49
C GLN A 92 2.18 -21.54 -14.81
N ALA A 93 1.82 -21.79 -16.07
CA ALA A 93 1.73 -23.15 -16.60
C ALA A 93 2.86 -23.42 -17.56
N ASN A 94 3.42 -24.62 -17.53
CA ASN A 94 4.46 -25.02 -18.46
C ASN A 94 4.37 -26.50 -18.86
N ASN A 95 4.89 -26.79 -20.03
CA ASN A 95 5.24 -28.14 -20.49
C ASN A 95 6.62 -28.08 -21.14
N GLU A 96 7.10 -29.20 -21.69
CA GLU A 96 8.43 -29.29 -22.34
C GLU A 96 8.65 -28.28 -23.48
N LYS A 97 7.59 -27.74 -24.08
CA LYS A 97 7.63 -26.90 -25.30
C LYS A 97 7.13 -25.48 -25.09
N LYS A 98 6.24 -25.26 -24.12
CA LYS A 98 5.55 -23.98 -23.93
C LYS A 98 5.51 -23.59 -22.47
N VAL A 99 5.56 -22.29 -22.23
CA VAL A 99 5.27 -21.65 -20.94
C VAL A 99 4.22 -20.58 -21.17
N ALA A 100 3.33 -20.43 -20.21
CA ALA A 100 2.31 -19.37 -20.19
C ALA A 100 2.20 -18.77 -18.80
N TYR A 101 1.99 -17.47 -18.75
CA TYR A 101 1.90 -16.69 -17.52
C TYR A 101 0.59 -15.91 -17.47
N LYS A 102 0.08 -15.69 -16.26
CA LYS A 102 -1.03 -14.77 -16.00
C LYS A 102 -0.84 -14.10 -14.64
N GLY A 103 -0.76 -12.78 -14.62
CA GLY A 103 -0.87 -11.96 -13.43
C GLY A 103 -2.35 -11.81 -13.05
N VAL A 104 -2.69 -12.07 -11.80
CA VAL A 104 -4.04 -11.93 -11.27
C VAL A 104 -3.98 -11.02 -10.06
N ASN A 105 -4.70 -9.91 -10.09
CA ASN A 105 -4.74 -8.90 -9.05
C ASN A 105 -6.16 -8.88 -8.46
N LEU A 106 -6.34 -9.33 -7.21
CA LEU A 106 -7.63 -9.55 -6.58
C LEU A 106 -7.89 -8.55 -5.46
N ASP A 107 -9.03 -7.89 -5.53
CA ASP A 107 -9.60 -7.08 -4.46
C ASP A 107 -10.58 -7.92 -3.63
N LEU A 108 -10.17 -8.27 -2.41
CA LEU A 108 -10.93 -9.13 -1.52
C LEU A 108 -12.14 -8.41 -0.87
N THR A 109 -12.25 -7.10 -1.04
CA THR A 109 -13.43 -6.34 -0.61
C THR A 109 -14.55 -6.34 -1.65
N THR A 110 -14.24 -6.72 -2.88
CA THR A 110 -15.20 -6.78 -4.00
C THR A 110 -15.32 -8.17 -4.62
N GLY A 111 -14.40 -9.09 -4.32
CA GLY A 111 -14.28 -10.40 -4.95
C GLY A 111 -13.86 -10.37 -6.41
N ARG A 112 -13.35 -9.22 -6.91
CA ARG A 112 -13.04 -8.98 -8.33
C ARG A 112 -11.58 -8.64 -8.54
N GLU A 113 -11.17 -8.66 -9.80
CA GLU A 113 -9.85 -8.13 -10.16
C GLU A 113 -9.83 -6.60 -10.02
N PHE A 114 -8.70 -6.07 -9.52
CA PHE A 114 -8.42 -4.64 -9.54
C PHE A 114 -7.41 -4.30 -10.66
N ILE A 115 -7.46 -3.05 -11.10
CA ILE A 115 -6.65 -2.53 -12.20
C ILE A 115 -5.83 -1.31 -11.74
N VAL A 116 -4.92 -0.85 -12.58
CA VAL A 116 -4.05 0.31 -12.31
C VAL A 116 -4.86 1.54 -11.88
N TYR A 117 -5.97 1.81 -12.54
CA TYR A 117 -6.78 3.01 -12.28
C TYR A 117 -7.61 2.97 -10.99
N ASP A 118 -7.67 1.86 -10.29
CA ASP A 118 -8.24 1.83 -8.95
C ASP A 118 -7.33 2.56 -7.96
N PHE A 119 -6.01 2.56 -8.21
CA PHE A 119 -5.00 3.15 -7.34
C PHE A 119 -4.30 4.39 -7.90
N PHE A 120 -4.33 4.59 -9.22
CA PHE A 120 -3.66 5.71 -9.87
C PHE A 120 -4.61 6.53 -10.73
N THR A 121 -4.31 7.83 -10.89
CA THR A 121 -5.04 8.70 -11.82
C THR A 121 -4.74 8.31 -13.27
N LYS A 122 -5.71 8.57 -14.16
CA LYS A 122 -5.51 8.40 -15.60
C LYS A 122 -4.77 9.61 -16.14
N ASP A 123 -3.46 9.63 -16.03
CA ASP A 123 -2.64 10.68 -16.58
C ASP A 123 -1.56 10.12 -17.54
N GLU A 124 -1.02 11.00 -18.37
CA GLU A 124 -0.01 10.63 -19.37
C GLU A 124 1.21 9.98 -18.73
N LYS A 125 1.61 10.45 -17.54
CA LYS A 125 2.77 9.90 -16.82
C LYS A 125 2.60 8.45 -16.41
N VAL A 126 1.41 8.05 -15.97
CA VAL A 126 1.11 6.65 -15.66
C VAL A 126 1.16 5.82 -16.93
N GLN A 127 0.59 6.37 -18.02
CA GLN A 127 0.57 5.72 -19.32
C GLN A 127 1.97 5.53 -19.91
N GLU A 128 2.79 6.57 -19.91
CA GLU A 128 4.18 6.50 -20.38
C GLU A 128 5.05 5.56 -19.55
N THR A 129 4.79 5.50 -18.22
CA THR A 129 5.62 4.71 -17.31
C THR A 129 5.28 3.22 -17.35
N LEU A 130 4.01 2.86 -17.50
CA LEU A 130 3.53 1.46 -17.47
C LEU A 130 3.30 0.85 -18.86
N GLY A 131 3.22 1.67 -19.90
CA GLY A 131 2.87 1.21 -21.25
C GLY A 131 1.43 0.70 -21.33
N ASP A 132 1.23 -0.49 -21.91
CA ASP A 132 -0.06 -1.17 -21.89
C ASP A 132 -0.31 -1.79 -20.50
N TYR A 133 -1.09 -1.08 -19.69
CA TYR A 133 -1.41 -1.46 -18.30
C TYR A 133 -2.61 -2.41 -18.17
N ALA A 134 -3.10 -2.94 -19.26
CA ALA A 134 -4.16 -3.95 -19.20
C ALA A 134 -3.65 -5.30 -18.66
N ASP A 135 -2.35 -5.54 -18.74
CA ASP A 135 -1.74 -6.78 -18.28
C ASP A 135 -0.52 -6.49 -17.38
N VAL A 136 -0.78 -6.08 -16.15
CA VAL A 136 0.21 -5.78 -15.12
C VAL A 136 0.02 -6.66 -13.89
N LEU A 137 1.09 -6.80 -13.09
CA LEU A 137 1.07 -7.56 -11.84
C LEU A 137 1.60 -6.69 -10.71
N PHE A 138 0.77 -6.43 -9.71
CA PHE A 138 1.16 -5.65 -8.54
C PHE A 138 2.02 -6.48 -7.59
N SER A 139 2.95 -5.82 -6.92
CA SER A 139 3.83 -6.41 -5.91
C SER A 139 3.97 -5.51 -4.69
N GLU A 140 4.70 -5.96 -3.67
CA GLU A 140 4.94 -5.17 -2.46
C GLU A 140 5.67 -3.84 -2.72
N LYS A 141 6.49 -3.75 -3.75
CA LYS A 141 7.38 -2.61 -4.03
C LYS A 141 7.06 -1.83 -5.32
N GLY A 142 6.19 -2.37 -6.17
CA GLY A 142 5.90 -1.77 -7.47
C GLY A 142 5.05 -2.65 -8.35
N ILE A 143 5.04 -2.34 -9.63
CA ILE A 143 4.21 -2.98 -10.64
C ILE A 143 5.13 -3.66 -11.66
N TYR A 144 4.90 -4.95 -11.88
CA TYR A 144 5.51 -5.67 -12.99
C TYR A 144 4.67 -5.48 -14.25
N THR A 145 5.32 -5.13 -15.35
CA THR A 145 4.72 -5.04 -16.69
C THR A 145 5.06 -6.28 -17.49
N ARG A 146 4.13 -6.72 -18.32
CA ARG A 146 4.34 -7.85 -19.20
C ARG A 146 5.08 -7.42 -20.44
N GLU A 147 6.27 -8.01 -20.68
CA GLU A 147 7.06 -7.71 -21.87
C GLU A 147 6.70 -8.61 -23.06
N SER A 148 6.40 -9.88 -22.80
CA SER A 148 6.00 -10.82 -23.83
C SER A 148 5.26 -12.04 -23.27
N GLU A 149 4.62 -12.82 -24.13
CA GLU A 149 4.00 -14.08 -23.69
C GLU A 149 5.03 -15.12 -23.22
N ARG A 150 6.26 -15.08 -23.73
CA ARG A 150 7.32 -16.02 -23.43
C ARG A 150 8.07 -15.66 -22.14
N THR A 151 8.38 -14.39 -21.94
CA THR A 151 9.16 -13.90 -20.77
C THR A 151 8.26 -13.56 -19.59
N GLY A 152 6.98 -13.31 -19.85
CA GLY A 152 6.01 -12.95 -18.81
C GLY A 152 6.22 -11.52 -18.27
N TYR A 153 6.15 -11.37 -16.94
CA TYR A 153 6.18 -10.10 -16.22
C TYR A 153 7.61 -9.80 -15.76
N THR A 154 8.40 -9.18 -16.61
CA THR A 154 9.85 -8.91 -16.39
C THR A 154 10.19 -7.42 -16.27
N GLY A 155 9.37 -6.53 -16.86
CA GLY A 155 9.50 -5.10 -16.63
C GLY A 155 9.07 -4.75 -15.21
N PHE A 156 9.76 -3.81 -14.54
CA PHE A 156 9.45 -3.40 -13.18
C PHE A 156 9.44 -1.89 -13.01
N VAL A 157 8.33 -1.37 -12.48
CA VAL A 157 8.13 0.04 -12.16
C VAL A 157 7.90 0.17 -10.65
N PRO A 158 8.85 0.74 -9.89
CA PRO A 158 8.67 0.95 -8.46
C PRO A 158 7.58 1.99 -8.20
N TYR A 159 6.83 1.83 -7.11
CA TYR A 159 5.79 2.79 -6.73
C TYR A 159 6.31 4.22 -6.61
N SER A 160 7.56 4.41 -6.21
CA SER A 160 8.18 5.74 -6.12
C SER A 160 8.09 6.56 -7.41
N LYS A 161 8.10 5.93 -8.58
CA LYS A 161 7.90 6.62 -9.88
C LYS A 161 6.45 7.04 -10.14
N LEU A 162 5.48 6.39 -9.50
CA LEU A 162 4.05 6.56 -9.73
C LEU A 162 3.35 7.34 -8.60
N MET A 163 4.06 7.69 -7.52
CA MET A 163 3.45 8.26 -6.32
C MET A 163 2.72 9.58 -6.56
N ALA A 164 3.20 10.42 -7.46
CA ALA A 164 2.53 11.69 -7.80
C ALA A 164 1.14 11.50 -8.43
N SER A 165 0.91 10.34 -9.04
CA SER A 165 -0.37 9.95 -9.66
C SER A 165 -1.19 9.00 -8.79
N MET A 166 -0.74 8.67 -7.58
CA MET A 166 -1.44 7.75 -6.69
C MET A 166 -2.66 8.42 -6.06
N ARG A 167 -3.78 7.70 -6.03
CA ARG A 167 -5.01 8.14 -5.34
C ARG A 167 -4.83 7.97 -3.84
N ILE A 168 -4.69 9.06 -3.10
CA ILE A 168 -4.35 9.08 -1.67
C ILE A 168 -5.34 8.24 -0.84
N GLY A 169 -6.64 8.26 -1.17
CA GLY A 169 -7.67 7.47 -0.48
C GLY A 169 -7.46 5.97 -0.57
N GLU A 170 -6.94 5.47 -1.70
CA GLU A 170 -6.71 4.05 -1.96
C GLU A 170 -5.26 3.61 -1.65
N ALA A 171 -4.35 4.56 -1.55
CA ALA A 171 -2.92 4.30 -1.39
C ALA A 171 -2.60 3.38 -0.20
N GLY A 172 -3.33 3.51 0.91
CA GLY A 172 -3.12 2.70 2.11
C GLY A 172 -3.44 1.22 1.97
N ARG A 173 -4.17 0.85 0.92
CA ARG A 173 -4.45 -0.55 0.60
C ARG A 173 -3.27 -1.20 -0.13
N LEU A 174 -2.51 -0.41 -0.88
CA LEU A 174 -1.44 -0.87 -1.76
C LEU A 174 -0.05 -0.73 -1.15
N VAL A 175 0.23 0.42 -0.51
CA VAL A 175 1.53 0.73 0.09
C VAL A 175 1.41 0.96 1.59
N GLN A 176 2.51 0.78 2.30
CA GLN A 176 2.54 1.06 3.74
C GLN A 176 2.38 2.56 3.98
N ILE A 177 1.43 2.94 4.86
CA ILE A 177 1.25 4.32 5.32
C ILE A 177 1.69 4.43 6.77
N ALA A 178 2.70 5.23 7.03
CA ALA A 178 3.05 5.67 8.36
C ALA A 178 2.17 6.87 8.75
N LYS A 179 1.22 6.64 9.68
CA LYS A 179 0.33 7.69 10.19
C LYS A 179 1.04 8.44 11.32
N LEU A 180 1.26 9.72 11.13
CA LEU A 180 1.97 10.61 12.04
C LEU A 180 1.05 11.69 12.59
N THR A 181 1.32 12.12 13.79
CA THR A 181 0.70 13.29 14.43
C THR A 181 1.80 14.13 15.07
N ARG A 182 1.45 15.21 15.76
CA ARG A 182 2.37 15.98 16.58
C ARG A 182 3.21 15.15 17.56
N ASN A 183 2.74 13.96 17.93
CA ASN A 183 3.49 13.03 18.79
C ASN A 183 4.78 12.50 18.16
N ALA A 184 5.02 12.75 16.87
CA ALA A 184 6.29 12.44 16.20
C ALA A 184 7.42 13.42 16.53
N GLU A 185 7.12 14.53 17.22
CA GLU A 185 8.11 15.57 17.56
C GLU A 185 9.36 15.00 18.24
N GLY A 186 10.52 15.33 17.70
CA GLY A 186 11.84 14.89 18.18
C GLY A 186 12.12 13.39 18.00
N LYS A 187 11.21 12.61 17.41
CA LYS A 187 11.37 11.16 17.23
C LYS A 187 12.00 10.81 15.89
N THR A 188 12.52 9.60 15.83
CA THR A 188 12.99 8.97 14.58
C THR A 188 12.00 7.90 14.15
N LEU A 189 11.53 8.03 12.92
CA LEU A 189 10.65 7.07 12.25
C LEU A 189 11.46 6.30 11.20
N THR A 190 11.42 4.98 11.25
CA THR A 190 12.01 4.14 10.19
C THR A 190 10.91 3.59 9.30
N VAL A 191 11.05 3.77 7.98
CA VAL A 191 10.12 3.28 6.97
C VAL A 191 10.84 2.64 5.80
N PRO A 192 10.24 1.66 5.11
CA PRO A 192 10.74 1.16 3.84
C PRO A 192 10.72 2.23 2.75
N ASN A 193 11.61 2.11 1.76
CA ASN A 193 11.52 2.90 0.53
C ASN A 193 10.19 2.63 -0.19
N GLY A 194 9.57 3.69 -0.73
CA GLY A 194 8.24 3.64 -1.34
C GLY A 194 7.07 3.79 -0.34
N SER A 195 7.34 3.99 0.95
CA SER A 195 6.30 4.24 1.95
C SER A 195 5.66 5.63 1.78
N LEU A 196 4.39 5.74 2.18
CA LEU A 196 3.72 7.01 2.39
C LEU A 196 3.81 7.43 3.87
N LEU A 197 3.98 8.72 4.10
CA LEU A 197 3.90 9.36 5.41
C LEU A 197 2.68 10.27 5.40
N ALA A 198 1.70 10.01 6.24
CA ALA A 198 0.51 10.86 6.39
C ALA A 198 0.59 11.59 7.74
N LEU A 199 0.93 12.87 7.70
CA LEU A 199 1.09 13.72 8.87
C LEU A 199 -0.18 14.51 9.13
N LYS A 200 -0.83 14.26 10.27
CA LYS A 200 -2.07 14.89 10.71
C LYS A 200 -1.76 15.98 11.75
N LEU A 201 -2.10 17.23 11.44
CA LEU A 201 -1.83 18.41 12.26
C LEU A 201 -3.07 19.30 12.39
N ASP A 202 -3.23 19.94 13.54
CA ASP A 202 -4.24 20.96 13.72
C ASP A 202 -3.93 22.17 12.82
N SER A 203 -4.93 22.72 12.14
CA SER A 203 -4.79 23.81 11.20
C SER A 203 -6.04 24.67 11.11
N ASN A 204 -5.87 25.93 10.76
CA ASN A 204 -6.97 26.82 10.40
C ASN A 204 -6.62 27.64 9.15
N PRO A 205 -6.82 27.10 7.94
CA PRO A 205 -6.43 27.75 6.68
C PRO A 205 -7.12 29.10 6.44
N THR A 206 -8.27 29.35 7.06
CA THR A 206 -9.02 30.60 6.90
C THR A 206 -8.29 31.82 7.47
N THR A 207 -7.33 31.58 8.36
CA THR A 207 -6.44 32.60 8.93
C THR A 207 -5.24 32.93 8.06
N GLY A 208 -5.07 32.19 6.95
CA GLY A 208 -3.92 32.26 6.05
C GLY A 208 -2.70 31.45 6.52
N TYR A 209 -2.77 30.85 7.74
CA TYR A 209 -1.72 29.98 8.23
C TYR A 209 -1.81 28.59 7.61
N ARG A 210 -0.66 27.98 7.36
CA ARG A 210 -0.51 26.61 6.89
C ARG A 210 0.78 25.99 7.40
N TRP A 211 0.85 24.66 7.42
CA TRP A 211 2.08 23.96 7.70
C TRP A 211 2.99 23.96 6.49
N ILE A 212 4.20 24.51 6.67
CA ILE A 212 5.23 24.60 5.63
C ILE A 212 6.39 23.72 6.06
N VAL A 213 6.75 22.74 5.22
CA VAL A 213 7.90 21.87 5.44
C VAL A 213 9.18 22.55 4.98
N THR A 214 10.24 22.43 5.79
CA THR A 214 11.61 22.77 5.44
C THR A 214 12.42 21.49 5.39
N TYR A 215 13.03 21.24 4.26
CA TYR A 215 13.85 20.06 4.00
C TYR A 215 15.33 20.34 4.29
N PRO A 216 16.13 19.33 4.71
CA PRO A 216 17.58 19.39 4.56
C PRO A 216 17.96 19.60 3.09
N GLU A 217 19.13 20.13 2.84
CA GLU A 217 19.63 20.34 1.48
C GLU A 217 19.58 19.04 0.64
N GLY A 218 18.94 19.10 -0.51
CA GLY A 218 18.78 17.97 -1.43
C GLY A 218 17.72 16.91 -1.04
N ALA A 219 17.03 17.07 0.09
CA ALA A 219 16.06 16.07 0.57
C ALA A 219 14.65 16.21 -0.02
N GLU A 220 14.36 17.28 -0.80
CA GLU A 220 13.01 17.52 -1.35
C GLU A 220 12.55 16.43 -2.34
N ASN A 221 13.49 15.77 -2.99
CA ASN A 221 13.21 14.64 -3.88
C ASN A 221 13.13 13.32 -3.13
N ALA A 222 13.87 13.17 -2.05
CA ALA A 222 13.92 11.96 -1.25
C ALA A 222 12.66 11.80 -0.38
N ILE A 223 12.16 12.90 0.21
CA ILE A 223 10.90 12.94 0.97
C ILE A 223 10.01 14.00 0.32
N LYS A 224 9.24 13.60 -0.67
CA LYS A 224 8.47 14.54 -1.49
C LYS A 224 7.05 14.72 -0.96
N ASN A 225 6.62 15.98 -0.78
CA ASN A 225 5.20 16.27 -0.55
C ASN A 225 4.40 15.97 -1.83
N VAL A 226 3.39 15.10 -1.73
CA VAL A 226 2.53 14.68 -2.86
C VAL A 226 1.10 15.18 -2.74
N GLY A 227 0.78 15.88 -1.65
CA GLY A 227 -0.53 16.51 -1.50
C GLY A 227 -0.86 16.83 -0.05
N SER A 228 -1.92 17.62 0.09
CA SER A 228 -2.53 17.91 1.39
C SER A 228 -4.05 17.93 1.27
N SER A 229 -4.73 17.66 2.37
CA SER A 229 -6.18 17.82 2.50
C SER A 229 -6.51 18.45 3.84
N PHE A 230 -7.60 19.24 3.88
CA PHE A 230 -8.13 19.82 5.09
C PHE A 230 -9.46 19.19 5.46
N ILE A 231 -9.60 18.74 6.69
CA ILE A 231 -10.80 18.10 7.21
C ILE A 231 -11.37 19.00 8.31
N MET A 232 -12.58 19.48 8.09
CA MET A 232 -13.35 20.18 9.12
C MET A 232 -13.93 19.18 10.14
N PRO A 233 -14.05 19.56 11.43
CA PRO A 233 -14.76 18.74 12.41
C PRO A 233 -16.21 18.51 11.95
N ARG A 234 -16.72 17.29 12.16
CA ARG A 234 -18.15 17.00 11.96
C ARG A 234 -18.94 17.61 13.11
N GLY A 235 -19.89 18.48 12.80
CA GLY A 235 -20.81 19.09 13.75
C GLY A 235 -21.86 19.92 13.03
N ASP A 236 -22.97 20.22 13.68
CA ASP A 236 -24.09 21.01 13.10
C ASP A 236 -23.70 22.48 12.84
N ASP A 237 -22.57 22.92 13.30
CA ASP A 237 -22.12 24.31 13.26
C ASP A 237 -20.96 24.43 12.21
N GLN A 238 -21.36 24.46 10.94
CA GLN A 238 -20.42 24.68 9.82
C GLN A 238 -20.09 26.17 9.62
N ARG A 239 -19.67 26.88 10.66
CA ARG A 239 -19.25 28.28 10.53
C ARG A 239 -17.94 28.38 9.75
N THR A 240 -17.89 29.34 8.84
CA THR A 240 -16.64 29.72 8.16
C THR A 240 -15.60 30.15 9.20
N GLY A 241 -14.37 29.67 9.09
CA GLY A 241 -13.29 30.06 10.00
C GLY A 241 -13.01 29.11 11.15
N MET A 242 -13.66 27.96 11.20
CA MET A 242 -13.40 26.96 12.24
C MET A 242 -12.05 26.26 12.04
N PRO A 243 -11.32 25.97 13.13
CA PRO A 243 -10.16 25.13 13.07
C PRO A 243 -10.53 23.70 12.68
N GLY A 244 -9.63 23.00 12.04
CA GLY A 244 -9.78 21.61 11.64
C GLY A 244 -8.44 20.93 11.63
N VAL A 245 -8.30 19.93 10.77
CA VAL A 245 -7.12 19.10 10.66
C VAL A 245 -6.59 19.14 9.24
N GLU A 246 -5.33 19.48 9.09
CA GLU A 246 -4.60 19.35 7.84
C GLU A 246 -3.85 18.01 7.82
N ILE A 247 -3.98 17.27 6.71
CA ILE A 247 -3.23 16.05 6.47
C ILE A 247 -2.26 16.35 5.34
N LEU A 248 -0.97 16.30 5.64
CA LEU A 248 0.11 16.40 4.67
C LEU A 248 0.58 15.00 4.31
N VAL A 249 0.71 14.72 3.01
CA VAL A 249 1.15 13.41 2.53
C VAL A 249 2.49 13.53 1.83
N PHE A 250 3.43 12.70 2.27
CA PHE A 250 4.78 12.62 1.70
C PHE A 250 5.06 11.22 1.22
N THR A 251 5.98 11.09 0.25
CA THR A 251 6.56 9.82 -0.17
C THR A 251 8.00 9.73 0.28
N ALA A 252 8.42 8.55 0.75
CA ALA A 252 9.81 8.23 1.03
C ALA A 252 10.40 7.53 -0.20
N GLN A 253 11.22 8.24 -1.00
CA GLN A 253 11.66 7.78 -2.32
C GLN A 253 13.14 7.37 -2.39
N GLU A 254 13.97 7.81 -1.47
CA GLU A 254 15.39 7.51 -1.47
C GLU A 254 15.84 7.06 -0.09
N VAL A 255 16.70 6.05 -0.07
CA VAL A 255 17.32 5.53 1.16
C VAL A 255 18.18 6.61 1.81
N GLY A 256 18.01 6.84 3.10
CA GLY A 256 18.75 7.88 3.81
C GLY A 256 18.10 8.27 5.14
N THR A 257 18.68 9.30 5.76
CA THR A 257 18.18 9.88 7.01
C THR A 257 17.89 11.36 6.81
N TYR A 258 16.64 11.78 7.05
CA TYR A 258 16.14 13.10 6.74
C TYR A 258 15.47 13.73 7.97
N ASN A 259 15.99 14.89 8.42
CA ASN A 259 15.34 15.67 9.47
C ASN A 259 14.40 16.68 8.83
N LEU A 260 13.10 16.51 9.02
CA LEU A 260 12.06 17.36 8.47
C LEU A 260 11.62 18.35 9.54
N LYS A 261 11.63 19.64 9.21
CA LYS A 261 11.09 20.70 10.04
C LYS A 261 9.79 21.24 9.46
N PHE A 262 8.81 21.46 10.30
CA PHE A 262 7.51 22.02 9.93
C PHE A 262 7.28 23.31 10.71
N ASP A 263 6.94 24.38 9.99
CA ASP A 263 6.59 25.68 10.57
C ASP A 263 5.13 26.00 10.22
N TYR A 264 4.30 26.31 11.23
CA TYR A 264 2.95 26.80 11.03
C TYR A 264 2.98 28.31 10.90
N LYS A 265 2.88 28.80 9.65
CA LYS A 265 3.05 30.22 9.31
C LYS A 265 2.28 30.62 8.07
N ARG A 266 2.16 31.92 7.87
CA ARG A 266 1.74 32.47 6.58
C ARG A 266 2.90 32.44 5.59
N PRO A 267 2.69 32.21 4.28
CA PRO A 267 3.77 32.06 3.30
C PRO A 267 4.76 33.24 3.22
N TRP A 268 4.32 34.42 3.55
CA TRP A 268 5.14 35.66 3.53
C TRP A 268 5.83 35.97 4.87
N GLU A 269 5.53 35.23 5.94
CA GLU A 269 6.15 35.41 7.25
C GLU A 269 7.44 34.58 7.33
N ARG A 270 8.47 35.15 7.96
CA ARG A 270 9.74 34.44 8.16
C ARG A 270 9.66 33.43 9.31
N LEU A 271 8.95 33.79 10.37
CA LEU A 271 8.83 32.96 11.57
C LEU A 271 7.42 32.35 11.65
N GLY A 272 7.36 31.09 12.05
CA GLY A 272 6.10 30.43 12.37
C GLY A 272 5.65 30.77 13.80
N ILE A 273 4.33 30.71 14.02
CA ILE A 273 3.76 30.80 15.36
C ILE A 273 3.83 29.47 16.10
N ASP A 274 4.12 28.39 15.37
CA ASP A 274 4.34 27.06 15.89
C ASP A 274 5.30 26.31 14.96
N SER A 275 6.05 25.35 15.52
CA SER A 275 6.95 24.51 14.74
C SER A 275 7.18 23.17 15.43
N PHE A 276 7.54 22.14 14.66
CA PHE A 276 8.04 20.88 15.15
C PHE A 276 8.94 20.21 14.10
N ASN A 277 9.68 19.19 14.54
CA ASN A 277 10.54 18.42 13.65
C ASN A 277 10.53 16.93 14.03
N PHE A 278 10.85 16.08 13.08
CA PHE A 278 11.12 14.67 13.30
C PHE A 278 12.08 14.13 12.24
N THR A 279 12.70 12.99 12.53
CA THR A 279 13.63 12.35 11.61
C THR A 279 12.98 11.16 10.93
N VAL A 280 13.14 11.07 9.61
CA VAL A 280 12.74 9.91 8.81
C VAL A 280 13.98 9.15 8.38
N VAL A 281 14.05 7.86 8.69
CA VAL A 281 15.06 6.92 8.19
C VAL A 281 14.41 6.02 7.17
N VAL A 282 14.76 6.19 5.90
CA VAL A 282 14.27 5.36 4.79
C VAL A 282 15.25 4.22 4.59
N LYS A 283 14.76 2.98 4.63
CA LYS A 283 15.53 1.74 4.39
C LYS A 283 15.03 1.04 3.12
N GLU A 284 15.86 0.16 2.59
CA GLU A 284 15.49 -0.72 1.47
C GLU A 284 14.34 -1.67 1.83
#